data_cca2854940f3276b48a00ada933e2d46
#
_entry.id   cca2854940f3276b48a00ada933e2d46
#
_cell.length_a   1.000
_cell.length_b   1.000
_cell.length_c   1.000
_cell.angle_alpha   90.00
_cell.angle_beta   90.00
_cell.angle_gamma   90.00
#
_symmetry.space_group_name_H-M   'P 1'
#
loop_
_entity.id
_entity.type
_entity.pdbx_description
1 polymer ?
#
loop_
_entity_poly.entity_id
_entity_poly.type
_entity_poly.pdbx_seq_one_letter_code
_entity_poly.pdbx_strand_id
1 'polypeptide(L)'
;MILLWEIDTEVEPAWLSLMQTAADCALWAEGVTRPCAVSVRLCDDEAIHEINREYRDTDRATDVLSFPTVNYPKGVTAGHADKLLRRELDDELDACMLGDLIISVPHVLAQAQEYGHSPEREAAYLLVHGICHLMGYDHMVEDEKREMRAMEEKILNAVGMSRDGDGQVSDEALLALARAAMKRSYSPYSKYKVGAALLCADGRVFQGCNIENA
;
A
#
# COMPACT_ATOMS: atom_id res chain seq x y z
N MET A 1 5.63 -5.17 -2.19
CA MET A 1 5.31 -5.14 -0.73
C MET A 1 4.59 -6.42 -0.36
N ILE A 2 4.77 -6.95 0.83
CA ILE A 2 3.98 -8.06 1.38
C ILE A 2 2.88 -7.42 2.22
N LEU A 3 1.61 -7.72 1.92
CA LEU A 3 0.49 -7.33 2.77
C LEU A 3 0.01 -8.56 3.55
N LEU A 4 0.06 -8.45 4.88
CA LEU A 4 -0.42 -9.47 5.82
C LEU A 4 -1.85 -9.09 6.20
N TRP A 5 -2.82 -9.82 5.66
CA TRP A 5 -4.23 -9.49 5.77
C TRP A 5 -4.88 -10.10 7.01
N GLU A 6 -5.61 -9.28 7.76
CA GLU A 6 -6.65 -9.66 8.72
C GLU A 6 -7.97 -9.05 8.25
N ILE A 7 -8.98 -9.86 7.97
CA ILE A 7 -10.23 -9.42 7.34
C ILE A 7 -11.39 -9.87 8.22
N ASP A 8 -11.99 -8.93 8.96
CA ASP A 8 -13.07 -9.18 9.92
C ASP A 8 -14.46 -8.89 9.35
N THR A 9 -14.52 -8.42 8.11
CA THR A 9 -15.77 -8.03 7.44
C THR A 9 -15.76 -8.46 5.97
N GLU A 10 -16.92 -8.46 5.32
CA GLU A 10 -17.01 -8.81 3.89
C GLU A 10 -16.35 -7.75 3.02
N VAL A 11 -15.43 -8.17 2.18
CA VAL A 11 -14.72 -7.32 1.22
C VAL A 11 -14.64 -8.01 -0.13
N GLU A 12 -14.88 -7.27 -1.21
CA GLU A 12 -14.76 -7.82 -2.56
C GLU A 12 -13.29 -8.13 -2.89
N PRO A 13 -12.99 -9.30 -3.49
CA PRO A 13 -11.61 -9.68 -3.84
C PRO A 13 -10.90 -8.66 -4.76
N ALA A 14 -11.66 -7.90 -5.55
CA ALA A 14 -11.14 -6.84 -6.40
C ALA A 14 -10.42 -5.75 -5.61
N TRP A 15 -10.92 -5.41 -4.40
CA TRP A 15 -10.26 -4.43 -3.53
C TRP A 15 -8.87 -4.89 -3.12
N LEU A 16 -8.76 -6.14 -2.65
CA LEU A 16 -7.48 -6.69 -2.19
C LEU A 16 -6.43 -6.71 -3.31
N SER A 17 -6.85 -7.04 -4.54
CA SER A 17 -5.97 -7.02 -5.71
C SER A 17 -5.47 -5.62 -6.05
N LEU A 18 -6.36 -4.61 -6.02
CA LEU A 18 -6.00 -3.23 -6.27
C LEU A 18 -5.11 -2.67 -5.16
N MET A 19 -5.45 -2.92 -3.90
CA MET A 19 -4.66 -2.51 -2.74
C MET A 19 -3.26 -3.12 -2.77
N GLN A 20 -3.12 -4.39 -3.15
CA GLN A 20 -1.82 -5.03 -3.34
C GLN A 20 -1.00 -4.33 -4.45
N THR A 21 -1.65 -4.00 -5.56
CA THR A 21 -0.99 -3.29 -6.66
C THR A 21 -0.53 -1.90 -6.24
N ALA A 22 -1.37 -1.17 -5.50
CA ALA A 22 -1.03 0.15 -4.96
C ALA A 22 0.13 0.10 -3.96
N ALA A 23 0.16 -0.91 -3.08
CA ALA A 23 1.26 -1.13 -2.16
C ALA A 23 2.59 -1.43 -2.86
N ASP A 24 2.57 -2.23 -3.94
CA ASP A 24 3.77 -2.47 -4.76
C ASP A 24 4.26 -1.17 -5.44
N CYS A 25 3.33 -0.35 -5.93
CA CYS A 25 3.64 0.96 -6.51
C CYS A 25 4.20 1.93 -5.47
N ALA A 26 3.75 1.87 -4.22
CA ALA A 26 4.25 2.75 -3.16
C ALA A 26 5.75 2.55 -2.90
N LEU A 27 6.24 1.31 -2.82
CA LEU A 27 7.67 1.03 -2.68
C LEU A 27 8.49 1.55 -3.87
N TRP A 28 7.96 1.37 -5.10
CA TRP A 28 8.60 1.89 -6.29
C TRP A 28 8.64 3.42 -6.30
N ALA A 29 7.52 4.08 -6.00
CA ALA A 29 7.41 5.54 -6.02
C ALA A 29 8.37 6.20 -5.03
N GLU A 30 8.59 5.54 -3.88
CA GLU A 30 9.51 5.96 -2.81
C GLU A 30 10.97 5.56 -3.09
N GLY A 31 11.23 4.71 -4.08
CA GLY A 31 12.58 4.22 -4.39
C GLY A 31 13.09 3.15 -3.42
N VAL A 32 12.22 2.53 -2.63
CA VAL A 32 12.59 1.44 -1.70
C VAL A 32 12.83 0.16 -2.49
N THR A 33 14.05 -0.37 -2.41
CA THR A 33 14.45 -1.59 -3.13
C THR A 33 14.34 -2.86 -2.30
N ARG A 34 14.22 -2.73 -0.96
CA ARG A 34 14.06 -3.86 -0.06
C ARG A 34 12.67 -4.45 -0.12
N PRO A 35 12.52 -5.76 0.14
CA PRO A 35 11.24 -6.31 0.53
C PRO A 35 10.75 -5.62 1.81
N CYS A 36 9.51 -5.15 1.80
CA CYS A 36 8.86 -4.62 2.98
C CYS A 36 7.51 -5.29 3.18
N ALA A 37 7.05 -5.34 4.42
CA ALA A 37 5.78 -5.89 4.82
C ALA A 37 4.97 -4.87 5.63
N VAL A 38 3.66 -4.95 5.51
CA VAL A 38 2.67 -4.16 6.26
C VAL A 38 1.56 -5.12 6.70
N SER A 39 1.19 -5.07 7.96
CA SER A 39 -0.02 -5.72 8.46
C SER A 39 -1.21 -4.83 8.14
N VAL A 40 -2.27 -5.38 7.53
CA VAL A 40 -3.47 -4.64 7.14
C VAL A 40 -4.69 -5.34 7.67
N ARG A 41 -5.41 -4.67 8.57
CA ARG A 41 -6.69 -5.14 9.09
C ARG A 41 -7.83 -4.35 8.46
N LEU A 42 -8.80 -5.08 7.87
CA LEU A 42 -10.07 -4.53 7.37
C LEU A 42 -11.17 -4.91 8.34
N CYS A 43 -11.78 -3.91 8.97
CA CYS A 43 -12.73 -4.12 10.07
C CYS A 43 -13.96 -3.21 9.95
N ASP A 44 -14.88 -3.34 10.89
CA ASP A 44 -16.01 -2.44 11.07
C ASP A 44 -15.68 -1.22 11.94
N ASP A 45 -16.68 -0.34 12.12
CA ASP A 45 -16.53 0.88 12.90
C ASP A 45 -16.37 0.63 14.39
N GLU A 46 -16.92 -0.46 14.92
CA GLU A 46 -16.83 -0.80 16.34
C GLU A 46 -15.39 -1.20 16.68
N ALA A 47 -14.79 -2.07 15.88
CA ALA A 47 -13.41 -2.52 16.07
C ALA A 47 -12.40 -1.37 15.96
N ILE A 48 -12.49 -0.52 14.92
CA ILE A 48 -11.56 0.62 14.78
C ILE A 48 -11.77 1.68 15.86
N HIS A 49 -13.00 1.88 16.33
CA HIS A 49 -13.32 2.77 17.44
C HIS A 49 -12.63 2.33 18.74
N GLU A 50 -12.67 1.03 19.07
CA GLU A 50 -11.99 0.49 20.24
C GLU A 50 -10.48 0.75 20.18
N ILE A 51 -9.86 0.50 19.02
CA ILE A 51 -8.43 0.72 18.81
C ILE A 51 -8.09 2.22 18.91
N ASN A 52 -8.92 3.09 18.31
CA ASN A 52 -8.72 4.53 18.35
C ASN A 52 -8.81 5.08 19.78
N ARG A 53 -9.74 4.55 20.58
CA ARG A 53 -9.87 4.89 22.00
C ARG A 53 -8.67 4.42 22.81
N GLU A 54 -8.19 3.20 22.58
CA GLU A 54 -7.10 2.61 23.35
C GLU A 54 -5.74 3.25 23.04
N TYR A 55 -5.44 3.48 21.75
CA TYR A 55 -4.10 3.88 21.30
C TYR A 55 -3.96 5.36 20.98
N ARG A 56 -5.07 6.08 20.74
CA ARG A 56 -5.09 7.50 20.37
C ARG A 56 -5.87 8.38 21.35
N ASP A 57 -6.44 7.79 22.41
CA ASP A 57 -7.29 8.49 23.41
C ASP A 57 -8.45 9.25 22.74
N THR A 58 -8.98 8.69 21.65
CA THR A 58 -10.02 9.31 20.81
C THR A 58 -11.26 8.41 20.77
N ASP A 59 -12.31 8.83 21.45
CA ASP A 59 -13.55 8.06 21.63
C ASP A 59 -14.51 8.22 20.44
N ARG A 60 -14.07 7.79 19.26
CA ARG A 60 -14.87 7.74 18.02
C ARG A 60 -14.23 6.80 16.99
N ALA A 61 -15.05 6.27 16.08
CA ALA A 61 -14.54 5.60 14.90
C ALA A 61 -13.81 6.57 13.95
N THR A 62 -12.92 6.04 13.13
CA THR A 62 -12.19 6.77 12.07
C THR A 62 -12.09 5.87 10.83
N ASP A 63 -11.65 6.41 9.73
CA ASP A 63 -11.48 5.71 8.46
C ASP A 63 -10.22 4.82 8.44
N VAL A 64 -9.08 5.35 8.88
CA VAL A 64 -7.81 4.62 8.91
C VAL A 64 -6.98 4.98 10.14
N LEU A 65 -6.29 3.99 10.69
CA LEU A 65 -5.24 4.15 11.70
C LEU A 65 -3.94 3.55 11.17
N SER A 66 -2.84 4.26 11.35
CA SER A 66 -1.50 3.81 10.99
C SER A 66 -0.61 3.78 12.23
N PHE A 67 0.12 2.68 12.43
CA PHE A 67 1.05 2.46 13.53
C PHE A 67 2.44 2.14 12.96
N PRO A 68 3.29 3.17 12.73
CA PRO A 68 4.63 2.96 12.21
C PRO A 68 5.52 2.17 13.18
N THR A 69 6.20 1.12 12.68
CA THR A 69 7.27 0.43 13.41
C THR A 69 8.58 1.20 13.29
N VAL A 70 8.83 1.77 12.10
CA VAL A 70 10.06 2.53 11.83
C VAL A 70 9.93 3.97 12.32
N ASN A 71 10.90 4.40 13.12
CA ASN A 71 10.93 5.78 13.63
C ASN A 71 11.87 6.63 12.76
N TYR A 72 11.30 7.39 11.82
CA TYR A 72 12.08 8.22 10.90
C TYR A 72 12.42 9.58 11.54
N PRO A 73 13.67 10.08 11.37
CA PRO A 73 13.98 11.46 11.70
C PRO A 73 13.16 12.43 10.83
N LYS A 74 12.91 13.62 11.34
CA LYS A 74 12.15 14.64 10.61
C LYS A 74 12.73 14.88 9.21
N GLY A 75 11.86 14.82 8.19
CA GLY A 75 12.21 15.01 6.78
C GLY A 75 12.97 13.85 6.14
N VAL A 76 13.00 12.69 6.80
CA VAL A 76 13.58 11.46 6.25
C VAL A 76 12.46 10.47 5.98
N THR A 77 12.41 9.95 4.76
CA THR A 77 11.45 8.93 4.34
C THR A 77 12.13 7.59 4.07
N ALA A 78 11.35 6.55 3.89
CA ALA A 78 11.81 5.17 3.72
C ALA A 78 12.86 5.01 2.60
N GLY A 79 12.72 5.74 1.48
CA GLY A 79 13.66 5.71 0.36
C GLY A 79 15.08 6.14 0.72
N HIS A 80 15.25 6.93 1.79
CA HIS A 80 16.52 7.43 2.28
C HIS A 80 16.98 6.77 3.59
N ALA A 81 16.22 5.78 4.10
CA ALA A 81 16.37 5.21 5.44
C ALA A 81 16.74 3.72 5.46
N ASP A 82 17.52 3.22 4.49
CA ASP A 82 17.86 1.79 4.37
C ASP A 82 18.40 1.15 5.66
N LYS A 83 19.19 1.91 6.44
CA LYS A 83 19.73 1.43 7.73
C LYS A 83 18.66 1.29 8.82
N LEU A 84 17.61 2.12 8.78
CA LEU A 84 16.50 2.03 9.72
C LEU A 84 15.62 0.85 9.33
N LEU A 85 15.28 0.71 8.05
CA LEU A 85 14.51 -0.41 7.55
C LEU A 85 15.12 -1.76 7.90
N ARG A 86 16.45 -1.89 7.82
CA ARG A 86 17.18 -3.13 8.19
C ARG A 86 17.01 -3.56 9.63
N ARG A 87 16.69 -2.65 10.55
CA ARG A 87 16.51 -2.98 11.96
C ARG A 87 15.17 -3.68 12.21
N GLU A 88 14.22 -3.44 11.31
CA GLU A 88 12.86 -4.00 11.35
C GLU A 88 12.73 -5.19 10.38
N LEU A 89 13.84 -5.89 10.10
CA LEU A 89 13.82 -7.10 9.29
C LEU A 89 13.18 -8.24 10.10
N ASP A 90 12.12 -8.79 9.54
CA ASP A 90 11.52 -10.03 9.99
C ASP A 90 12.15 -11.20 9.23
N ASP A 91 12.81 -12.09 9.95
CA ASP A 91 13.57 -13.21 9.38
C ASP A 91 12.66 -14.28 8.75
N GLU A 92 11.40 -14.42 9.19
CA GLU A 92 10.45 -15.39 8.64
C GLU A 92 9.88 -14.89 7.30
N LEU A 93 9.63 -13.59 7.19
CA LEU A 93 9.11 -12.96 5.98
C LEU A 93 10.21 -12.57 4.98
N ASP A 94 11.48 -12.53 5.40
CA ASP A 94 12.59 -11.90 4.65
C ASP A 94 12.22 -10.49 4.16
N ALA A 95 11.55 -9.72 5.01
CA ALA A 95 11.03 -8.39 4.70
C ALA A 95 11.10 -7.45 5.91
N CYS A 96 11.27 -6.15 5.66
CA CYS A 96 11.27 -5.15 6.72
C CYS A 96 9.83 -4.77 7.07
N MET A 97 9.43 -4.90 8.35
CA MET A 97 8.13 -4.48 8.83
C MET A 97 8.04 -2.96 8.89
N LEU A 98 7.11 -2.37 8.14
CA LEU A 98 6.86 -0.92 8.17
C LEU A 98 5.88 -0.53 9.27
N GLY A 99 4.97 -1.43 9.63
CA GLY A 99 3.96 -1.21 10.66
C GLY A 99 2.61 -1.81 10.32
N ASP A 100 1.58 -1.33 11.03
CA ASP A 100 0.22 -1.83 10.94
C ASP A 100 -0.72 -0.75 10.43
N LEU A 101 -1.70 -1.16 9.62
CA LEU A 101 -2.81 -0.33 9.14
C LEU A 101 -4.13 -0.99 9.51
N ILE A 102 -5.04 -0.21 10.07
CA ILE A 102 -6.42 -0.63 10.33
C ILE A 102 -7.34 0.28 9.53
N ILE A 103 -8.22 -0.28 8.72
CA ILE A 103 -9.12 0.45 7.81
C ILE A 103 -10.56 0.03 8.10
N SER A 104 -11.44 1.02 8.31
CA SER A 104 -12.88 0.80 8.45
C SER A 104 -13.52 0.65 7.09
N VAL A 105 -14.11 -0.52 6.80
CA VAL A 105 -14.86 -0.77 5.56
C VAL A 105 -16.13 0.08 5.48
N PRO A 106 -16.93 0.30 6.54
CA PRO A 106 -18.04 1.23 6.52
C PRO A 106 -17.64 2.67 6.16
N HIS A 107 -16.50 3.16 6.67
CA HIS A 107 -15.99 4.49 6.31
C HIS A 107 -15.56 4.55 4.83
N VAL A 108 -14.92 3.50 4.29
CA VAL A 108 -14.61 3.41 2.85
C VAL A 108 -15.87 3.58 2.02
N LEU A 109 -16.95 2.86 2.34
CA LEU A 109 -18.21 2.93 1.58
C LEU A 109 -18.86 4.31 1.69
N ALA A 110 -18.89 4.89 2.89
CA ALA A 110 -19.48 6.20 3.14
C ALA A 110 -18.72 7.32 2.41
N GLN A 111 -17.40 7.34 2.49
CA GLN A 111 -16.55 8.34 1.84
C GLN A 111 -16.58 8.21 0.31
N ALA A 112 -16.58 6.98 -0.22
CA ALA A 112 -16.75 6.73 -1.65
C ALA A 112 -18.05 7.34 -2.19
N GLN A 113 -19.15 7.17 -1.45
CA GLN A 113 -20.45 7.78 -1.79
C GLN A 113 -20.42 9.31 -1.68
N GLU A 114 -19.83 9.85 -0.62
CA GLU A 114 -19.73 11.29 -0.37
C GLU A 114 -18.92 12.01 -1.47
N TYR A 115 -17.79 11.40 -1.87
CA TYR A 115 -16.88 12.00 -2.85
C TYR A 115 -17.16 11.60 -4.29
N GLY A 116 -18.13 10.72 -4.53
CA GLY A 116 -18.61 10.36 -5.86
C GLY A 116 -17.64 9.49 -6.67
N HIS A 117 -16.87 8.63 -6.00
CA HIS A 117 -16.00 7.66 -6.66
C HIS A 117 -16.25 6.22 -6.18
N SER A 118 -15.55 5.26 -6.76
CA SER A 118 -15.79 3.86 -6.43
C SER A 118 -15.23 3.48 -5.05
N PRO A 119 -15.85 2.50 -4.36
CA PRO A 119 -15.33 1.99 -3.09
C PRO A 119 -13.89 1.43 -3.20
N GLU A 120 -13.56 0.79 -4.32
CA GLU A 120 -12.22 0.25 -4.56
C GLU A 120 -11.18 1.37 -4.59
N ARG A 121 -11.52 2.50 -5.21
CA ARG A 121 -10.65 3.67 -5.25
C ARG A 121 -10.43 4.24 -3.86
N GLU A 122 -11.49 4.34 -3.05
CA GLU A 122 -11.38 4.83 -1.66
C GLU A 122 -10.55 3.89 -0.80
N ALA A 123 -10.77 2.58 -0.89
CA ALA A 123 -9.98 1.57 -0.18
C ALA A 123 -8.49 1.67 -0.56
N ALA A 124 -8.18 1.82 -1.85
CA ALA A 124 -6.82 2.02 -2.33
C ALA A 124 -6.22 3.35 -1.82
N TYR A 125 -7.00 4.44 -1.79
CA TYR A 125 -6.56 5.73 -1.27
C TYR A 125 -6.21 5.66 0.22
N LEU A 126 -7.08 5.08 1.07
CA LEU A 126 -6.83 4.96 2.51
C LEU A 126 -5.62 4.07 2.80
N LEU A 127 -5.44 2.98 2.03
CA LEU A 127 -4.23 2.15 2.13
C LEU A 127 -2.98 2.96 1.77
N VAL A 128 -2.98 3.67 0.65
CA VAL A 128 -1.83 4.48 0.18
C VAL A 128 -1.51 5.58 1.19
N HIS A 129 -2.52 6.29 1.70
CA HIS A 129 -2.39 7.30 2.75
C HIS A 129 -1.70 6.72 3.99
N GLY A 130 -2.19 5.59 4.50
CA GLY A 130 -1.59 4.90 5.63
C GLY A 130 -0.15 4.44 5.34
N ILE A 131 0.12 3.85 4.16
CA ILE A 131 1.48 3.46 3.75
C ILE A 131 2.42 4.66 3.69
N CYS A 132 1.97 5.82 3.21
CA CYS A 132 2.77 7.05 3.24
C CYS A 132 3.19 7.41 4.67
N HIS A 133 2.28 7.34 5.65
CA HIS A 133 2.64 7.51 7.06
C HIS A 133 3.66 6.47 7.54
N LEU A 134 3.47 5.19 7.19
CA LEU A 134 4.43 4.13 7.55
C LEU A 134 5.80 4.32 6.89
N MET A 135 5.87 5.05 5.79
CA MET A 135 7.12 5.41 5.09
C MET A 135 7.74 6.74 5.56
N GLY A 136 7.15 7.39 6.58
CA GLY A 136 7.70 8.60 7.20
C GLY A 136 7.19 9.92 6.63
N TYR A 137 6.13 9.90 5.81
CA TYR A 137 5.42 11.12 5.42
C TYR A 137 4.48 11.59 6.53
N ASP A 138 4.30 12.90 6.63
CA ASP A 138 3.36 13.52 7.55
C ASP A 138 2.63 14.69 6.85
N HIS A 139 1.61 15.23 7.50
CA HIS A 139 0.80 16.34 6.99
C HIS A 139 0.51 17.42 8.04
N MET A 140 1.34 17.48 9.10
CA MET A 140 1.17 18.42 10.20
C MET A 140 1.48 19.86 9.81
N VAL A 141 2.34 20.08 8.82
CA VAL A 141 2.64 21.39 8.24
C VAL A 141 2.39 21.39 6.73
N GLU A 142 2.14 22.57 6.15
CA GLU A 142 1.68 22.68 4.75
C GLU A 142 2.66 22.09 3.71
N ASP A 143 3.96 22.22 3.96
CA ASP A 143 4.99 21.66 3.07
C ASP A 143 4.96 20.12 3.11
N GLU A 144 4.92 19.52 4.30
CA GLU A 144 4.81 18.06 4.50
C GLU A 144 3.52 17.52 3.85
N LYS A 145 2.39 18.22 4.05
CA LYS A 145 1.11 17.89 3.44
C LYS A 145 1.15 17.89 1.92
N ARG A 146 1.86 18.87 1.32
CA ARG A 146 2.02 18.94 -0.14
C ARG A 146 2.88 17.78 -0.66
N GLU A 147 3.97 17.43 0.04
CA GLU A 147 4.85 16.32 -0.32
C GLU A 147 4.11 14.98 -0.22
N MET A 148 3.38 14.75 0.88
CA MET A 148 2.58 13.54 1.07
C MET A 148 1.50 13.40 -0.01
N ARG A 149 0.74 14.47 -0.31
CA ARG A 149 -0.26 14.46 -1.39
C ARG A 149 0.34 14.17 -2.76
N ALA A 150 1.49 14.75 -3.07
CA ALA A 150 2.18 14.48 -4.33
C ALA A 150 2.59 13.00 -4.45
N MET A 151 3.00 12.36 -3.34
CA MET A 151 3.31 10.94 -3.30
C MET A 151 2.06 10.08 -3.45
N GLU A 152 0.98 10.39 -2.73
CA GLU A 152 -0.32 9.70 -2.85
C GLU A 152 -0.83 9.74 -4.30
N GLU A 153 -0.85 10.93 -4.93
CA GLU A 153 -1.27 11.09 -6.32
C GLU A 153 -0.37 10.32 -7.29
N LYS A 154 0.95 10.35 -7.09
CA LYS A 154 1.90 9.57 -7.90
C LYS A 154 1.59 8.08 -7.85
N ILE A 155 1.30 7.53 -6.67
CA ILE A 155 0.99 6.11 -6.47
C ILE A 155 -0.37 5.76 -7.10
N LEU A 156 -1.41 6.57 -6.82
CA LEU A 156 -2.76 6.32 -7.33
C LEU A 156 -2.83 6.45 -8.85
N ASN A 157 -2.16 7.44 -9.43
CA ASN A 157 -2.06 7.58 -10.88
C ASN A 157 -1.34 6.39 -11.51
N ALA A 158 -0.31 5.85 -10.86
CA ALA A 158 0.41 4.67 -11.34
C ALA A 158 -0.46 3.41 -11.42
N VAL A 159 -1.52 3.33 -10.62
CA VAL A 159 -2.48 2.21 -10.64
C VAL A 159 -3.79 2.55 -11.36
N GLY A 160 -3.83 3.68 -12.09
CA GLY A 160 -5.00 4.10 -12.87
C GLY A 160 -6.15 4.67 -12.06
N MET A 161 -5.90 5.09 -10.82
CA MET A 161 -6.91 5.63 -9.88
C MET A 161 -6.75 7.15 -9.67
N SER A 162 -6.54 7.89 -10.76
CA SER A 162 -6.46 9.36 -10.70
C SER A 162 -7.78 10.00 -10.24
N ARG A 163 -7.72 11.22 -9.73
CA ARG A 163 -8.91 11.99 -9.31
C ARG A 163 -9.86 12.28 -10.47
N ASP A 164 -9.31 12.49 -11.66
CA ASP A 164 -10.07 12.94 -12.85
C ASP A 164 -10.58 11.77 -13.70
N GLY A 165 -10.41 10.51 -13.24
CA GLY A 165 -11.00 9.32 -13.85
C GLY A 165 -10.32 8.79 -15.12
N ASP A 166 -9.34 9.51 -15.68
CA ASP A 166 -8.60 9.16 -16.90
C ASP A 166 -7.17 8.69 -16.62
N GLY A 167 -6.90 8.21 -15.42
CA GLY A 167 -5.60 7.68 -15.04
C GLY A 167 -5.24 6.47 -15.89
N GLN A 168 -4.38 6.69 -16.89
CA GLN A 168 -3.71 5.57 -17.55
C GLN A 168 -2.51 5.14 -16.70
N VAL A 169 -2.42 3.84 -16.45
CA VAL A 169 -1.23 3.26 -15.81
C VAL A 169 -0.03 3.55 -16.70
N SER A 170 1.00 4.20 -16.15
CA SER A 170 2.18 4.57 -16.97
C SER A 170 3.06 3.34 -17.28
N ASP A 171 3.83 3.42 -18.35
CA ASP A 171 4.78 2.36 -18.71
C ASP A 171 5.81 2.12 -17.60
N GLU A 172 6.25 3.18 -16.90
CA GLU A 172 7.16 3.09 -15.77
C GLU A 172 6.53 2.33 -14.59
N ALA A 173 5.24 2.56 -14.32
CA ALA A 173 4.50 1.84 -13.30
C ALA A 173 4.33 0.37 -13.66
N LEU A 174 4.00 0.05 -14.92
CA LEU A 174 3.92 -1.34 -15.40
C LEU A 174 5.27 -2.05 -15.28
N LEU A 175 6.37 -1.39 -15.62
CA LEU A 175 7.72 -1.95 -15.43
C LEU A 175 8.06 -2.18 -13.96
N ALA A 176 7.65 -1.28 -13.06
CA ALA A 176 7.84 -1.44 -11.61
C ALA A 176 7.06 -2.64 -11.08
N LEU A 177 5.80 -2.79 -11.49
CA LEU A 177 4.95 -3.93 -11.14
C LEU A 177 5.50 -5.25 -11.66
N ALA A 178 6.02 -5.27 -12.91
CA ALA A 178 6.69 -6.45 -13.45
C ALA A 178 7.95 -6.83 -12.65
N ARG A 179 8.75 -5.84 -12.22
CA ARG A 179 9.91 -6.06 -11.35
C ARG A 179 9.52 -6.56 -9.96
N ALA A 180 8.42 -6.06 -9.38
CA ALA A 180 7.86 -6.56 -8.13
C ALA A 180 7.43 -8.02 -8.27
N ALA A 181 6.74 -8.37 -9.35
CA ALA A 181 6.35 -9.74 -9.66
C ALA A 181 7.56 -10.68 -9.82
N MET A 182 8.65 -10.21 -10.46
CA MET A 182 9.89 -10.97 -10.64
C MET A 182 10.50 -11.42 -9.30
N LYS A 183 10.35 -10.66 -8.22
CA LYS A 183 10.86 -11.04 -6.89
C LYS A 183 10.16 -12.30 -6.35
N ARG A 184 8.90 -12.56 -6.75
CA ARG A 184 8.11 -13.74 -6.37
C ARG A 184 8.38 -14.97 -7.24
N SER A 185 9.24 -14.85 -8.25
CA SER A 185 9.60 -15.95 -9.14
C SER A 185 10.33 -17.08 -8.41
N TYR A 186 9.91 -18.32 -8.66
CA TYR A 186 10.58 -19.52 -8.21
C TYR A 186 11.31 -20.18 -9.38
N SER A 187 12.64 -19.99 -9.45
CA SER A 187 13.48 -20.43 -10.59
C SER A 187 14.73 -21.18 -10.07
N PRO A 188 14.55 -22.35 -9.43
CA PRO A 188 15.66 -23.08 -8.80
C PRO A 188 16.66 -23.65 -9.81
N TYR A 189 16.25 -23.94 -11.06
CA TYR A 189 17.07 -24.58 -12.08
C TYR A 189 17.79 -23.57 -12.96
N SER A 190 17.07 -22.74 -13.68
CA SER A 190 17.66 -21.73 -14.58
C SER A 190 18.27 -20.56 -13.82
N LYS A 191 17.81 -20.30 -12.59
CA LYS A 191 18.09 -19.10 -11.78
C LYS A 191 17.72 -17.80 -12.51
N TYR A 192 16.93 -17.92 -13.58
CA TYR A 192 16.48 -16.80 -14.38
C TYR A 192 15.07 -16.39 -13.97
N LYS A 193 14.97 -15.29 -13.22
CA LYS A 193 13.70 -14.75 -12.72
C LYS A 193 13.04 -13.85 -13.76
N VAL A 194 11.77 -14.11 -14.04
CA VAL A 194 10.94 -13.29 -14.94
C VAL A 194 9.74 -12.75 -14.17
N GLY A 195 9.43 -11.49 -14.39
CA GLY A 195 8.18 -10.86 -13.93
C GLY A 195 7.51 -10.16 -15.09
N ALA A 196 6.19 -10.13 -15.07
CA ALA A 196 5.36 -9.47 -16.06
C ALA A 196 4.25 -8.66 -15.38
N ALA A 197 3.84 -7.56 -16.00
CA ALA A 197 2.61 -6.86 -15.69
C ALA A 197 1.81 -6.64 -16.97
N LEU A 198 0.51 -6.90 -16.92
CA LEU A 198 -0.41 -6.77 -18.03
C LEU A 198 -1.49 -5.75 -17.70
N LEU A 199 -1.57 -4.67 -18.46
CA LEU A 199 -2.65 -3.72 -18.39
C LEU A 199 -3.80 -4.15 -19.29
N CYS A 200 -4.99 -4.32 -18.73
CA CYS A 200 -6.21 -4.61 -19.46
C CYS A 200 -6.88 -3.33 -19.99
N ALA A 201 -7.74 -3.47 -20.98
CA ALA A 201 -8.49 -2.37 -21.57
C ALA A 201 -9.45 -1.67 -20.58
N ASP A 202 -9.82 -2.34 -19.51
CA ASP A 202 -10.64 -1.83 -18.41
C ASP A 202 -9.83 -1.17 -17.29
N GLY A 203 -8.50 -0.97 -17.49
CA GLY A 203 -7.60 -0.33 -16.53
C GLY A 203 -7.03 -1.26 -15.46
N ARG A 204 -7.49 -2.51 -15.35
CA ARG A 204 -6.95 -3.46 -14.37
C ARG A 204 -5.55 -3.91 -14.75
N VAL A 205 -4.67 -4.07 -13.73
CA VAL A 205 -3.32 -4.59 -13.93
C VAL A 205 -3.20 -5.96 -13.29
N PHE A 206 -2.71 -6.93 -14.06
CA PHE A 206 -2.38 -8.26 -13.59
C PHE A 206 -0.86 -8.44 -13.55
N GLN A 207 -0.37 -9.07 -12.50
CA GLN A 207 1.04 -9.38 -12.33
C GLN A 207 1.27 -10.89 -12.42
N GLY A 208 2.39 -11.29 -13.00
CA GLY A 208 2.79 -12.69 -13.11
C GLY A 208 4.30 -12.87 -13.04
N CYS A 209 4.73 -14.06 -12.64
CA CYS A 209 6.13 -14.45 -12.64
C CYS A 209 6.28 -15.91 -13.10
N ASN A 210 7.50 -16.29 -13.50
CA ASN A 210 7.77 -17.68 -13.84
C ASN A 210 7.92 -18.54 -12.58
N ILE A 211 7.41 -19.78 -12.70
CA ILE A 211 7.57 -20.84 -11.71
C ILE A 211 8.10 -22.06 -12.45
N GLU A 212 9.26 -22.56 -12.04
CA GLU A 212 9.88 -23.76 -12.59
C GLU A 212 9.45 -24.98 -11.77
N ASN A 213 8.83 -25.93 -12.44
CA ASN A 213 8.52 -27.25 -11.89
C ASN A 213 9.52 -28.28 -12.43
N ALA A 214 9.92 -29.23 -11.56
CA ALA A 214 10.75 -30.37 -11.94
C ALA A 214 9.91 -31.44 -12.65
#